data_7a36e2c58f4691f5d8c42074d59c7f78
#
_entry.id   7a36e2c58f4691f5d8c42074d59c7f78
#
_cell.length_a   1.000
_cell.length_b   1.000
_cell.length_c   1.000
_cell.angle_alpha   90.00
_cell.angle_beta   90.00
_cell.angle_gamma   90.00
#
_symmetry.space_group_name_H-M   'P 1'
#
loop_
_entity.id
_entity.type
_entity.pdbx_description
1 polymer ?
#
loop_
_entity_poly.entity_id
_entity_poly.type
_entity_poly.pdbx_seq_one_letter_code
_entity_poly.pdbx_strand_id
1 'polypeptide(L)'
;MISPANYLNQPETVVEQVLTGKFADGLGNVRNVPDRADFDPFPWHSMAVWILTQMKRWGYIKGDVNYKQIAEQVFLVTEARKHMAALDMKAPAGSYAKFKVMGKEFDPAQPEKYLASFAIAKASA
;
A
#
# COMPACT_ATOMS: atom_id res chain seq x y z
N MET A 1 21.14 7.26 0.06
CA MET A 1 20.65 7.71 -1.27
C MET A 1 19.31 8.42 -1.23
N ILE A 2 18.33 8.01 -0.39
CA ILE A 2 17.01 8.68 -0.30
C ILE A 2 16.89 9.61 0.91
N SER A 3 17.94 9.74 1.73
CA SER A 3 17.97 10.59 2.94
C SER A 3 18.02 12.10 2.68
N PRO A 4 18.65 12.62 1.61
CA PRO A 4 18.78 14.05 1.38
C PRO A 4 17.47 14.83 1.32
N ALA A 5 17.55 16.16 1.47
CA ALA A 5 16.40 17.06 1.56
C ALA A 5 15.49 17.06 0.30
N ASN A 6 16.04 16.75 -0.86
CA ASN A 6 15.25 16.61 -2.11
C ASN A 6 14.50 15.28 -2.23
N TYR A 7 14.62 14.40 -1.23
CA TYR A 7 13.88 13.15 -1.12
C TYR A 7 13.14 13.09 0.22
N LEU A 8 13.58 12.23 1.16
CA LEU A 8 12.88 12.05 2.44
C LEU A 8 13.21 13.11 3.49
N ASN A 9 14.31 13.83 3.34
CA ASN A 9 14.82 14.79 4.32
C ASN A 9 14.88 14.19 5.75
N GLN A 10 15.42 12.98 5.85
CA GLN A 10 15.59 12.27 7.11
C GLN A 10 17.05 11.88 7.32
N PRO A 11 17.53 11.77 8.57
CA PRO A 11 18.87 11.26 8.86
C PRO A 11 19.10 9.89 8.23
N GLU A 12 20.28 9.68 7.66
CA GLU A 12 20.62 8.43 6.97
C GLU A 12 20.48 7.21 7.89
N THR A 13 20.89 7.33 9.16
CA THR A 13 20.75 6.28 10.16
C THR A 13 19.29 5.86 10.37
N VAL A 14 18.35 6.82 10.35
CA VAL A 14 16.91 6.52 10.50
C VAL A 14 16.40 5.75 9.29
N VAL A 15 16.78 6.18 8.09
CA VAL A 15 16.40 5.50 6.84
C VAL A 15 17.00 4.09 6.79
N GLU A 16 18.27 3.92 7.17
CA GLU A 16 18.93 2.62 7.23
C GLU A 16 18.21 1.67 8.22
N GLN A 17 17.89 2.15 9.42
CA GLN A 17 17.16 1.34 10.41
C GLN A 17 15.80 0.86 9.93
N VAL A 18 15.08 1.70 9.17
CA VAL A 18 13.80 1.31 8.58
C VAL A 18 13.99 0.24 7.51
N LEU A 19 14.95 0.44 6.60
CA LEU A 19 15.14 -0.46 5.44
C LEU A 19 15.77 -1.80 5.82
N THR A 20 16.69 -1.81 6.80
CA THR A 20 17.35 -3.04 7.27
C THR A 20 16.53 -3.78 8.33
N GLY A 21 15.55 -3.12 8.93
CA GLY A 21 14.78 -3.66 10.05
C GLY A 21 15.55 -3.79 11.36
N LYS A 22 16.79 -3.24 11.43
CA LYS A 22 17.61 -3.25 12.63
C LYS A 22 17.55 -1.89 13.32
N PHE A 23 16.84 -1.80 14.44
CA PHE A 23 16.59 -0.53 15.12
C PHE A 23 16.50 -0.68 16.64
N ALA A 24 16.79 0.41 17.35
CA ALA A 24 16.53 0.50 18.79
C ALA A 24 15.04 0.70 19.05
N ASP A 25 14.48 -0.05 20.01
CA ASP A 25 13.04 0.02 20.35
C ASP A 25 12.70 1.14 21.35
N GLY A 26 13.69 1.92 21.76
CA GLY A 26 13.54 2.96 22.79
C GLY A 26 13.48 2.44 24.22
N LEU A 27 13.50 1.12 24.42
CA LEU A 27 13.44 0.43 25.72
C LEU A 27 14.79 -0.21 26.09
N GLY A 28 15.86 0.15 25.41
CA GLY A 28 17.20 -0.38 25.61
C GLY A 28 17.53 -1.63 24.80
N ASN A 29 16.61 -2.13 23.95
CA ASN A 29 16.86 -3.31 23.11
C ASN A 29 17.08 -2.94 21.65
N VAL A 30 17.89 -3.75 20.96
CA VAL A 30 18.01 -3.70 19.50
C VAL A 30 17.12 -4.80 18.92
N ARG A 31 16.15 -4.41 18.09
CA ARG A 31 15.29 -5.33 17.34
C ARG A 31 15.92 -5.65 15.99
N ASN A 32 15.70 -6.85 15.52
CA ASN A 32 16.07 -7.28 14.16
C ASN A 32 14.83 -7.88 13.49
N VAL A 33 14.23 -7.12 12.58
CA VAL A 33 13.01 -7.48 11.84
C VAL A 33 13.29 -7.21 10.36
N PRO A 34 14.01 -8.10 9.66
CA PRO A 34 14.52 -7.85 8.31
C PRO A 34 13.40 -7.58 7.29
N ASP A 35 12.23 -8.17 7.49
CA ASP A 35 11.08 -7.99 6.59
C ASP A 35 10.14 -6.84 7.03
N ARG A 36 10.65 -5.90 7.85
CA ARG A 36 9.85 -4.77 8.34
C ARG A 36 9.35 -3.86 7.22
N ALA A 37 10.18 -3.65 6.21
CA ALA A 37 9.84 -2.91 5.00
C ALA A 37 9.91 -3.88 3.82
N ASP A 38 8.79 -4.51 3.52
CA ASP A 38 8.64 -5.37 2.34
C ASP A 38 8.20 -4.50 1.15
N PHE A 39 8.97 -4.59 0.05
CA PHE A 39 8.71 -3.84 -1.16
C PHE A 39 8.13 -4.79 -2.21
N ASP A 40 6.81 -4.79 -2.35
CA ASP A 40 6.15 -5.42 -3.50
C ASP A 40 6.12 -4.39 -4.66
N PRO A 41 6.91 -4.61 -5.73
CA PRO A 41 6.95 -3.68 -6.87
C PRO A 41 5.72 -3.79 -7.77
N PHE A 42 4.87 -4.80 -7.60
CA PHE A 42 3.73 -5.02 -8.46
C PHE A 42 2.56 -4.11 -8.09
N PRO A 43 2.05 -3.28 -9.02
CA PRO A 43 0.96 -2.35 -8.75
C PRO A 43 -0.39 -3.06 -8.74
N TRP A 44 -0.71 -3.74 -7.66
CA TRP A 44 -1.97 -4.46 -7.52
C TRP A 44 -3.18 -3.53 -7.64
N HIS A 45 -4.10 -3.78 -8.58
CA HIS A 45 -5.36 -3.04 -8.66
C HIS A 45 -6.17 -3.11 -7.36
N SER A 46 -6.09 -4.22 -6.63
CA SER A 46 -6.70 -4.33 -5.30
C SER A 46 -6.18 -3.32 -4.29
N MET A 47 -4.89 -2.93 -4.37
CA MET A 47 -4.35 -1.86 -3.53
C MET A 47 -4.92 -0.49 -3.90
N ALA A 48 -5.08 -0.20 -5.19
CA ALA A 48 -5.74 1.04 -5.62
C ALA A 48 -7.19 1.10 -5.12
N VAL A 49 -7.94 0.00 -5.23
CA VAL A 49 -9.31 -0.09 -4.70
C VAL A 49 -9.32 0.14 -3.19
N TRP A 50 -8.38 -0.45 -2.45
CA TRP A 50 -8.26 -0.22 -1.00
C TRP A 50 -7.97 1.24 -0.66
N ILE A 51 -7.03 1.88 -1.36
CA ILE A 51 -6.71 3.31 -1.17
C ILE A 51 -7.96 4.16 -1.38
N LEU A 52 -8.71 3.92 -2.46
CA LEU A 52 -9.95 4.65 -2.74
C LEU A 52 -11.00 4.46 -1.64
N THR A 53 -11.12 3.25 -1.05
CA THR A 53 -12.02 3.04 0.10
C THR A 53 -11.60 3.87 1.30
N GLN A 54 -10.29 4.00 1.59
CA GLN A 54 -9.81 4.84 2.69
C GLN A 54 -10.02 6.33 2.39
N MET A 55 -9.80 6.76 1.16
CA MET A 55 -10.07 8.15 0.74
C MET A 55 -11.57 8.49 0.90
N LYS A 56 -12.47 7.58 0.53
CA LYS A 56 -13.91 7.74 0.75
C LYS A 56 -14.25 7.74 2.25
N ARG A 57 -13.70 6.79 3.01
CA ARG A 57 -13.90 6.68 4.47
C ARG A 57 -13.55 7.98 5.20
N TRP A 58 -12.49 8.65 4.80
CA TRP A 58 -12.01 9.88 5.44
C TRP A 58 -12.52 11.15 4.77
N GLY A 59 -13.44 11.03 3.79
CA GLY A 59 -14.12 12.15 3.15
C GLY A 59 -13.27 12.96 2.18
N TYR A 60 -12.16 12.38 1.66
CA TYR A 60 -11.41 12.96 0.55
C TYR A 60 -12.16 12.81 -0.77
N ILE A 61 -12.92 11.72 -0.91
CA ILE A 61 -13.80 11.46 -2.05
C ILE A 61 -15.24 11.45 -1.55
N LYS A 62 -16.12 12.17 -2.25
CA LYS A 62 -17.56 12.22 -1.99
C LYS A 62 -18.32 11.55 -3.12
N GLY A 63 -19.47 10.95 -2.80
CA GLY A 63 -20.34 10.29 -3.77
C GLY A 63 -19.90 8.91 -4.20
N ASP A 64 -20.43 8.46 -5.34
CA ASP A 64 -20.14 7.13 -5.87
C ASP A 64 -18.77 7.05 -6.53
N VAL A 65 -18.12 5.92 -6.35
CA VAL A 65 -16.75 5.67 -6.86
C VAL A 65 -16.77 4.44 -7.74
N ASN A 66 -16.36 4.59 -8.99
CA ASN A 66 -16.08 3.44 -9.85
C ASN A 66 -14.66 2.92 -9.57
N TYR A 67 -14.55 2.16 -8.47
CA TYR A 67 -13.27 1.65 -7.96
C TYR A 67 -12.46 0.91 -9.00
N LYS A 68 -13.12 0.02 -9.76
CA LYS A 68 -12.46 -0.82 -10.77
C LYS A 68 -11.88 0.04 -11.89
N GLN A 69 -12.68 0.92 -12.46
CA GLN A 69 -12.25 1.78 -13.57
C GLN A 69 -11.06 2.66 -13.16
N ILE A 70 -11.12 3.29 -11.99
CA ILE A 70 -10.04 4.16 -11.51
C ILE A 70 -8.77 3.34 -11.25
N ALA A 71 -8.89 2.17 -10.61
CA ALA A 71 -7.74 1.32 -10.35
C ALA A 71 -7.03 0.89 -11.64
N GLU A 72 -7.78 0.50 -12.66
CA GLU A 72 -7.25 0.08 -13.96
C GLU A 72 -6.64 1.23 -14.77
N GLN A 73 -7.13 2.46 -14.59
CA GLN A 73 -6.57 3.63 -15.26
C GLN A 73 -5.29 4.16 -14.60
N VAL A 74 -5.15 4.02 -13.29
CA VAL A 74 -4.05 4.61 -12.53
C VAL A 74 -2.91 3.63 -12.30
N PHE A 75 -3.21 2.37 -12.04
CA PHE A 75 -2.19 1.33 -11.77
C PHE A 75 -1.87 0.57 -13.04
N LEU A 76 -0.69 0.89 -13.64
CA LEU A 76 -0.26 0.41 -14.95
C LEU A 76 0.31 -1.02 -14.90
N VAL A 77 -0.55 -1.98 -14.59
CA VAL A 77 -0.19 -3.40 -14.42
C VAL A 77 0.47 -3.99 -15.66
N THR A 78 0.01 -3.62 -16.85
CA THR A 78 0.57 -4.12 -18.11
C THR A 78 2.02 -3.70 -18.29
N GLU A 79 2.32 -2.42 -18.05
CA GLU A 79 3.70 -1.92 -18.13
C GLU A 79 4.58 -2.51 -17.03
N ALA A 80 4.05 -2.64 -15.82
CA ALA A 80 4.77 -3.28 -14.73
C ALA A 80 5.18 -4.72 -15.08
N ARG A 81 4.26 -5.53 -15.61
CA ARG A 81 4.57 -6.90 -16.08
C ARG A 81 5.66 -6.93 -17.13
N LYS A 82 5.61 -6.02 -18.11
CA LYS A 82 6.61 -5.90 -19.17
C LYS A 82 8.00 -5.60 -18.60
N HIS A 83 8.09 -4.64 -17.67
CA HIS A 83 9.36 -4.28 -17.05
C HIS A 83 9.87 -5.36 -16.10
N MET A 84 9.00 -6.01 -15.34
CA MET A 84 9.38 -7.14 -14.48
C MET A 84 9.95 -8.30 -15.34
N ALA A 85 9.30 -8.63 -16.46
CA ALA A 85 9.80 -9.64 -17.36
C ALA A 85 11.17 -9.29 -17.96
N ALA A 86 11.42 -8.03 -18.27
CA ALA A 86 12.72 -7.56 -18.76
C ALA A 86 13.84 -7.64 -17.69
N LEU A 87 13.48 -7.75 -16.43
CA LEU A 87 14.38 -7.93 -15.29
C LEU A 87 14.41 -9.37 -14.77
N ASP A 88 13.90 -10.33 -15.55
CA ASP A 88 13.74 -11.74 -15.16
C ASP A 88 12.95 -11.95 -13.85
N MET A 89 12.11 -10.98 -13.50
CA MET A 89 11.21 -11.06 -12.35
C MET A 89 9.86 -11.66 -12.74
N LYS A 90 9.38 -12.62 -11.95
CA LYS A 90 8.08 -13.25 -12.18
C LYS A 90 6.96 -12.32 -11.68
N ALA A 91 6.17 -11.78 -12.59
CA ALA A 91 4.98 -11.02 -12.24
C ALA A 91 3.78 -11.93 -11.94
N PRO A 92 2.87 -11.53 -11.02
CA PRO A 92 1.62 -12.23 -10.76
C PRO A 92 0.73 -12.31 -12.01
N ALA A 93 0.01 -13.43 -12.16
CA ALA A 93 -0.94 -13.61 -13.29
C ALA A 93 -2.17 -12.70 -13.16
N GLY A 94 -2.71 -12.56 -11.95
CA GLY A 94 -3.82 -11.66 -11.65
C GLY A 94 -3.37 -10.24 -11.33
N SER A 95 -4.29 -9.29 -11.29
CA SER A 95 -4.08 -7.92 -10.83
C SER A 95 -4.94 -7.58 -9.60
N TYR A 96 -5.84 -8.47 -9.26
CA TYR A 96 -6.69 -8.39 -8.07
C TYR A 96 -6.39 -9.56 -7.14
N ALA A 97 -6.10 -9.28 -5.89
CA ALA A 97 -5.91 -10.27 -4.84
C ALA A 97 -6.66 -9.83 -3.58
N LYS A 98 -7.13 -10.79 -2.79
CA LYS A 98 -7.58 -10.53 -1.43
C LYS A 98 -6.36 -10.44 -0.51
N PHE A 99 -6.42 -9.56 0.46
CA PHE A 99 -5.36 -9.42 1.46
C PHE A 99 -5.92 -8.92 2.79
N LYS A 100 -5.15 -9.09 3.84
CA LYS A 100 -5.57 -8.70 5.19
C LYS A 100 -4.93 -7.37 5.55
N VAL A 101 -5.77 -6.36 5.85
CA VAL A 101 -5.33 -5.04 6.29
C VAL A 101 -6.09 -4.64 7.55
N MET A 102 -5.39 -4.08 8.52
CA MET A 102 -5.98 -3.65 9.80
C MET A 102 -6.77 -4.76 10.51
N GLY A 103 -6.28 -6.00 10.41
CA GLY A 103 -6.92 -7.17 11.01
C GLY A 103 -8.16 -7.69 10.27
N LYS A 104 -8.57 -7.07 9.17
CA LYS A 104 -9.75 -7.45 8.37
C LYS A 104 -9.34 -7.90 6.98
N GLU A 105 -10.05 -8.90 6.44
CA GLU A 105 -9.89 -9.30 5.05
C GLU A 105 -10.49 -8.22 4.13
N PHE A 106 -9.70 -7.81 3.15
CA PHE A 106 -10.13 -6.93 2.08
C PHE A 106 -10.38 -7.72 0.81
N ASP A 107 -11.62 -7.68 0.33
CA ASP A 107 -12.04 -8.21 -0.96
C ASP A 107 -12.27 -7.04 -1.93
N PRO A 108 -11.44 -6.87 -2.98
CA PRO A 108 -11.61 -5.77 -3.92
C PRO A 108 -12.90 -5.82 -4.73
N ALA A 109 -13.58 -6.97 -4.76
CA ALA A 109 -14.91 -7.09 -5.36
C ALA A 109 -16.04 -6.53 -4.47
N GLN A 110 -15.76 -6.29 -3.18
CA GLN A 110 -16.74 -5.81 -2.19
C GLN A 110 -16.19 -4.62 -1.39
N PRO A 111 -15.73 -3.53 -2.03
CA PRO A 111 -15.07 -2.41 -1.36
C PRO A 111 -15.98 -1.71 -0.35
N GLU A 112 -17.24 -1.52 -0.67
CA GLU A 112 -18.20 -0.86 0.21
C GLU A 112 -18.50 -1.68 1.48
N LYS A 113 -18.52 -3.00 1.38
CA LYS A 113 -18.66 -3.89 2.53
C LYS A 113 -17.48 -3.76 3.50
N TYR A 114 -16.26 -3.67 2.95
CA TYR A 114 -15.08 -3.43 3.75
C TYR A 114 -15.14 -2.06 4.43
N LEU A 115 -15.52 -1.03 3.70
CA LEU A 115 -15.69 0.33 4.21
C LEU A 115 -16.71 0.37 5.36
N ALA A 116 -17.88 -0.25 5.20
CA ALA A 116 -18.93 -0.34 6.21
C ALA A 116 -18.52 -1.16 7.46
N SER A 117 -17.46 -1.94 7.39
CA SER A 117 -16.97 -2.74 8.52
C SER A 117 -16.27 -1.93 9.61
N PHE A 118 -16.02 -0.64 9.38
CA PHE A 118 -15.36 0.24 10.34
C PHE A 118 -16.36 1.12 11.07
N ALA A 119 -16.28 1.12 12.41
CA ALA A 119 -17.13 1.97 13.25
C ALA A 119 -16.72 3.45 13.18
N ILE A 120 -15.44 3.73 12.86
CA ILE A 120 -14.90 5.08 12.80
C ILE A 120 -14.66 5.47 11.34
N ALA A 121 -15.35 6.53 10.92
CA ALA A 121 -15.18 7.17 9.62
C ALA A 121 -15.46 8.67 9.79
N LYS A 122 -15.00 9.49 8.84
CA LYS A 122 -15.41 10.89 8.80
C LYS A 122 -16.91 10.92 8.45
N ALA A 123 -17.70 11.62 9.26
CA ALA A 123 -19.10 11.84 8.94
C ALA A 123 -19.21 12.52 7.56
N SER A 124 -20.08 12.00 6.71
CA SER A 124 -20.45 12.70 5.48
C SER A 124 -21.13 14.02 5.86
N ALA A 125 -20.49 15.12 5.49
CA ALA A 125 -21.11 16.44 5.57
C ALA A 125 -22.15 16.58 4.45
#